data_2698fb5cd44018edb511852013af058f
#
_entry.id   2698fb5cd44018edb511852013af058f
#
_cell.length_a   1.000
_cell.length_b   1.000
_cell.length_c   1.000
_cell.angle_alpha   90.00
_cell.angle_beta   90.00
_cell.angle_gamma   90.00
#
_symmetry.space_group_name_H-M   'P 1'
#
loop_
_entity.id
_entity.type
_entity.pdbx_description
1 polymer ?
#
loop_
_entity_poly.entity_id
_entity_poly.type
_entity_poly.pdbx_seq_one_letter_code
_entity_poly.pdbx_strand_id
1 'polypeptide(L)'
;MFFLKKIFQKKLNIEEVEDLLFESGVEPKFADMIITKIKDSGSKEDDLRRLIKSELLSQFKEKQFGNFQPKTKSLMVIAGNNGSGKTTFIGKFIQYFQQNGLKPAVIAADTFRAAAMEQLEHFANRFNVPIVRGSDKEDPSAVVYRGIDQL
;
A
#
# COMPACT_ATOMS: atom_id res chain seq x y z
N MET A 1 11.20 -3.40 8.75
CA MET A 1 10.92 -3.23 10.20
C MET A 1 12.18 -3.09 11.07
N PHE A 2 13.35 -3.50 10.60
CA PHE A 2 14.65 -3.38 11.31
C PHE A 2 15.17 -1.93 11.38
N PHE A 3 14.84 -1.12 10.40
CA PHE A 3 15.31 0.26 10.20
C PHE A 3 14.77 1.25 11.24
N LEU A 4 13.46 1.25 11.47
CA LEU A 4 12.85 2.12 12.49
C LEU A 4 13.40 1.84 13.90
N LYS A 5 13.81 0.59 14.21
CA LYS A 5 14.49 0.28 15.47
C LYS A 5 15.85 0.97 15.62
N LYS A 6 16.62 1.11 14.52
CA LYS A 6 17.94 1.79 14.58
C LYS A 6 17.81 3.27 14.90
N ILE A 7 16.83 3.96 14.31
CA ILE A 7 16.57 5.38 14.59
C ILE A 7 16.21 5.61 16.08
N PHE A 8 15.60 4.62 16.72
CA PHE A 8 15.09 4.77 18.09
C PHE A 8 16.04 4.28 19.19
N GLN A 9 17.19 3.67 18.87
CA GLN A 9 18.07 3.03 19.85
C GLN A 9 19.47 3.66 20.02
N LYS A 10 19.89 4.59 19.15
CA LYS A 10 21.25 5.18 19.18
C LYS A 10 21.17 6.70 19.25
N LYS A 11 22.19 7.33 19.87
CA LYS A 11 22.42 8.77 19.73
C LYS A 11 22.60 9.10 18.27
N LEU A 12 21.74 9.94 17.71
CA LEU A 12 21.75 10.31 16.30
C LEU A 12 22.36 11.72 16.15
N ASN A 13 23.36 11.84 15.30
CA ASN A 13 23.76 13.13 14.75
C ASN A 13 23.03 13.40 13.41
N ILE A 14 23.14 14.62 12.90
CA ILE A 14 22.42 15.04 11.67
C ILE A 14 22.88 14.25 10.46
N GLU A 15 24.18 13.94 10.35
CA GLU A 15 24.73 13.15 9.22
C GLU A 15 24.18 11.73 9.23
N GLU A 16 24.13 11.08 10.41
CA GLU A 16 23.53 9.75 10.55
C GLU A 16 22.00 9.74 10.22
N VAL A 17 21.29 10.82 10.49
CA VAL A 17 19.87 10.96 10.13
C VAL A 17 19.72 11.06 8.62
N GLU A 18 20.57 11.83 7.95
CA GLU A 18 20.58 11.99 6.50
C GLU A 18 20.81 10.64 5.81
N ASP A 19 21.88 9.93 6.17
CA ASP A 19 22.19 8.60 5.65
C ASP A 19 21.02 7.64 5.87
N LEU A 20 20.44 7.63 7.07
CA LEU A 20 19.32 6.76 7.40
C LEU A 20 18.05 7.07 6.58
N LEU A 21 17.76 8.33 6.28
CA LEU A 21 16.62 8.71 5.42
C LEU A 21 16.83 8.23 3.99
N PHE A 22 18.03 8.37 3.44
CA PHE A 22 18.36 7.89 2.10
C PHE A 22 18.35 6.35 2.02
N GLU A 23 18.99 5.65 2.95
CA GLU A 23 18.99 4.18 3.02
C GLU A 23 17.56 3.60 3.14
N SER A 24 16.62 4.34 3.73
CA SER A 24 15.22 3.91 3.87
C SER A 24 14.36 4.16 2.65
N GLY A 25 14.94 4.75 1.58
CA GLY A 25 14.22 5.05 0.36
C GLY A 25 13.27 6.25 0.48
N VAL A 26 13.52 7.14 1.42
CA VAL A 26 12.82 8.43 1.50
C VAL A 26 13.20 9.27 0.29
N GLU A 27 12.22 9.90 -0.36
CA GLU A 27 12.48 10.77 -1.52
C GLU A 27 13.49 11.87 -1.16
N PRO A 28 14.54 12.11 -1.98
CA PRO A 28 15.62 13.05 -1.66
C PRO A 28 15.11 14.44 -1.25
N LYS A 29 14.19 15.02 -2.01
CA LYS A 29 13.61 16.35 -1.70
C LYS A 29 12.94 16.40 -0.32
N PHE A 30 12.32 15.30 0.08
CA PHE A 30 11.67 15.22 1.38
C PHE A 30 12.69 15.00 2.50
N ALA A 31 13.75 14.21 2.26
CA ALA A 31 14.86 14.06 3.18
C ALA A 31 15.55 15.41 3.43
N ASP A 32 15.87 16.17 2.35
CA ASP A 32 16.46 17.52 2.46
C ASP A 32 15.59 18.48 3.27
N MET A 33 14.26 18.42 3.07
CA MET A 33 13.33 19.24 3.85
C MET A 33 13.37 18.92 5.35
N ILE A 34 13.41 17.64 5.69
CA ILE A 34 13.53 17.19 7.10
C ILE A 34 14.85 17.66 7.69
N ILE A 35 15.97 17.48 6.97
CA ILE A 35 17.31 17.88 7.43
C ILE A 35 17.39 19.40 7.62
N THR A 36 16.85 20.19 6.71
CA THR A 36 16.79 21.65 6.83
C THR A 36 16.03 22.07 8.09
N LYS A 37 14.86 21.51 8.34
CA LYS A 37 14.07 21.78 9.55
C LYS A 37 14.81 21.39 10.82
N ILE A 38 15.56 20.30 10.80
CA ILE A 38 16.39 19.86 11.92
C ILE A 38 17.48 20.90 12.20
N LYS A 39 18.20 21.37 11.17
CA LYS A 39 19.26 22.38 11.30
C LYS A 39 18.70 23.69 11.83
N ASP A 40 17.57 24.15 11.33
CA ASP A 40 16.92 25.40 11.73
C ASP A 40 16.36 25.36 13.15
N SER A 41 15.95 24.20 13.63
CA SER A 41 15.35 24.04 14.96
C SER A 41 16.35 24.16 16.09
N GLY A 42 17.65 23.96 15.84
CA GLY A 42 18.70 23.89 16.87
C GLY A 42 18.43 22.81 17.94
N SER A 43 17.63 21.82 17.60
CA SER A 43 17.02 20.87 18.52
C SER A 43 18.05 19.90 19.13
N LYS A 44 17.89 19.61 20.41
CA LYS A 44 18.63 18.56 21.10
C LYS A 44 18.14 17.18 20.63
N GLU A 45 18.94 16.16 20.86
CA GLU A 45 18.75 14.80 20.34
C GLU A 45 17.35 14.20 20.56
N ASP A 46 16.73 14.40 21.71
CA ASP A 46 15.38 13.89 21.99
C ASP A 46 14.29 14.61 21.17
N ASP A 47 14.53 15.87 20.82
CA ASP A 47 13.62 16.66 19.99
C ASP A 47 13.76 16.29 18.51
N LEU A 48 14.94 15.84 18.04
CA LEU A 48 15.17 15.38 16.67
C LEU A 48 14.23 14.24 16.30
N ARG A 49 14.08 13.26 17.17
CA ARG A 49 13.19 12.11 16.94
C ARG A 49 11.72 12.51 16.84
N ARG A 50 11.29 13.43 17.70
CA ARG A 50 9.93 13.96 17.66
C ARG A 50 9.68 14.73 16.37
N LEU A 51 10.65 15.54 15.97
CA LEU A 51 10.59 16.34 14.74
C LEU A 51 10.54 15.45 13.50
N ILE A 52 11.44 14.47 13.37
CA ILE A 52 11.43 13.51 12.28
C ILE A 52 10.09 12.77 12.24
N LYS A 53 9.61 12.27 13.38
CA LYS A 53 8.34 11.58 13.46
C LYS A 53 7.17 12.47 13.04
N SER A 54 7.12 13.72 13.50
CA SER A 54 6.06 14.66 13.16
C SER A 54 6.07 15.00 11.66
N GLU A 55 7.26 15.20 11.07
CA GLU A 55 7.39 15.49 9.63
C GLU A 55 6.99 14.29 8.78
N LEU A 56 7.44 13.08 9.14
CA LEU A 56 7.01 11.87 8.47
C LEU A 56 5.49 11.68 8.57
N LEU A 57 4.90 11.88 9.74
CA LEU A 57 3.46 11.75 9.93
C LEU A 57 2.66 12.82 9.18
N SER A 58 3.21 14.04 9.01
CA SER A 58 2.54 15.11 8.28
C SER A 58 2.33 14.79 6.79
N GLN A 59 3.15 13.89 6.22
CA GLN A 59 2.99 13.43 4.84
C GLN A 59 1.87 12.40 4.69
N PHE A 60 1.58 11.67 5.76
CA PHE A 60 0.39 10.83 5.81
C PHE A 60 -0.79 11.77 6.11
N LYS A 61 -1.35 12.38 5.06
CA LYS A 61 -2.65 13.04 5.22
C LYS A 61 -3.55 12.03 5.91
N GLU A 62 -4.10 12.39 7.07
CA GLU A 62 -5.20 11.64 7.66
C GLU A 62 -6.35 11.63 6.66
N LYS A 63 -6.25 10.77 5.67
CA LYS A 63 -7.45 10.25 5.06
C LYS A 63 -8.10 9.48 6.20
N GLN A 64 -9.13 10.07 6.78
CA GLN A 64 -10.05 9.31 7.58
C GLN A 64 -10.35 8.05 6.76
N PHE A 65 -9.82 6.92 7.21
CA PHE A 65 -10.30 5.61 6.78
C PHE A 65 -11.72 5.49 7.35
N GLY A 66 -12.60 6.38 6.84
CA GLY A 66 -14.02 6.28 7.09
C GLY A 66 -14.48 4.95 6.53
N ASN A 67 -15.50 4.39 7.09
CA ASN A 67 -16.15 3.19 6.60
C ASN A 67 -16.25 3.30 5.07
N PHE A 68 -15.46 2.50 4.36
CA PHE A 68 -15.53 2.44 2.91
C PHE A 68 -16.93 1.91 2.55
N GLN A 69 -17.82 2.82 2.23
CA GLN A 69 -19.15 2.48 1.72
C GLN A 69 -19.18 2.90 0.25
N PRO A 70 -19.04 1.97 -0.67
CA PRO A 70 -19.23 2.27 -2.08
C PRO A 70 -20.68 2.72 -2.29
N LYS A 71 -20.88 3.97 -2.67
CA LYS A 71 -22.22 4.51 -2.98
C LYS A 71 -22.74 4.07 -4.36
N THR A 72 -21.85 3.62 -5.23
CA THR A 72 -22.11 3.21 -6.62
C THR A 72 -21.10 2.13 -7.01
N LYS A 73 -21.06 1.72 -8.29
CA LYS A 73 -19.95 0.90 -8.81
C LYS A 73 -18.61 1.55 -8.47
N SER A 74 -17.74 0.79 -7.82
CA SER A 74 -16.42 1.27 -7.37
C SER A 74 -15.36 0.27 -7.78
N LEU A 75 -14.23 0.78 -8.31
CA LEU A 75 -13.05 -0.01 -8.62
C LEU A 75 -12.03 0.18 -7.49
N MET A 76 -11.60 -0.94 -6.89
CA MET A 76 -10.54 -0.96 -5.90
C MET A 76 -9.31 -1.65 -6.46
N VAL A 77 -8.17 -0.97 -6.48
CA VAL A 77 -6.89 -1.53 -6.91
C VAL A 77 -6.10 -1.98 -5.69
N ILE A 78 -5.75 -3.27 -5.65
CA ILE A 78 -4.90 -3.85 -4.59
C ILE A 78 -3.49 -4.05 -5.15
N ALA A 79 -2.57 -3.24 -4.71
CA ALA A 79 -1.17 -3.28 -5.13
C ALA A 79 -0.23 -3.54 -3.94
N GLY A 80 0.96 -4.07 -4.22
CA GLY A 80 1.99 -4.34 -3.21
C GLY A 80 3.01 -5.37 -3.67
N ASN A 81 4.10 -5.50 -2.93
CA ASN A 81 5.19 -6.43 -3.23
C ASN A 81 4.74 -7.90 -3.18
N ASN A 82 5.54 -8.78 -3.80
CA ASN A 82 5.31 -10.21 -3.72
C ASN A 82 5.36 -10.69 -2.27
N GLY A 83 4.46 -11.59 -1.88
CA GLY A 83 4.37 -12.08 -0.50
C GLY A 83 3.75 -11.12 0.52
N SER A 84 3.32 -9.91 0.12
CA SER A 84 2.69 -8.93 1.04
C SER A 84 1.27 -9.31 1.50
N GLY A 85 0.73 -10.42 1.03
CA GLY A 85 -0.59 -10.91 1.43
C GLY A 85 -1.77 -10.35 0.59
N LYS A 86 -1.52 -9.75 -0.57
CA LYS A 86 -2.58 -9.18 -1.44
C LYS A 86 -3.73 -10.14 -1.69
N THR A 87 -3.43 -11.36 -2.12
CA THR A 87 -4.45 -12.37 -2.46
C THR A 87 -5.27 -12.78 -1.24
N THR A 88 -4.62 -12.96 -0.10
CA THR A 88 -5.29 -13.25 1.17
C THR A 88 -6.20 -12.09 1.61
N PHE A 89 -5.73 -10.85 1.41
CA PHE A 89 -6.51 -9.66 1.70
C PHE A 89 -7.75 -9.58 0.81
N ILE A 90 -7.61 -9.83 -0.50
CA ILE A 90 -8.74 -9.86 -1.44
C ILE A 90 -9.79 -10.88 -1.00
N GLY A 91 -9.40 -12.10 -0.63
CA GLY A 91 -10.33 -13.12 -0.15
C GLY A 91 -11.12 -12.66 1.09
N LYS A 92 -10.45 -12.04 2.07
CA LYS A 92 -11.12 -11.46 3.26
C LYS A 92 -12.04 -10.29 2.89
N PHE A 93 -11.65 -9.48 1.92
CA PHE A 93 -12.42 -8.32 1.47
C PHE A 93 -13.69 -8.74 0.72
N ILE A 94 -13.62 -9.78 -0.12
CA ILE A 94 -14.80 -10.36 -0.76
C ILE A 94 -15.81 -10.77 0.31
N GLN A 95 -15.37 -11.54 1.31
CA GLN A 95 -16.23 -11.98 2.40
C GLN A 95 -16.85 -10.81 3.17
N TYR A 96 -16.04 -9.81 3.50
CA TYR A 96 -16.52 -8.61 4.19
C TYR A 96 -17.58 -7.86 3.38
N PHE A 97 -17.39 -7.67 2.08
CA PHE A 97 -18.36 -6.99 1.23
C PHE A 97 -19.68 -7.79 1.10
N GLN A 98 -19.59 -9.10 0.93
CA GLN A 98 -20.80 -9.94 0.89
C GLN A 98 -21.59 -9.89 2.20
N GLN A 99 -20.91 -9.91 3.35
CA GLN A 99 -21.55 -9.79 4.66
C GLN A 99 -22.23 -8.43 4.87
N ASN A 100 -21.79 -7.39 4.17
CA ASN A 100 -22.38 -6.06 4.19
C ASN A 100 -23.38 -5.83 3.04
N GLY A 101 -23.84 -6.89 2.36
CA GLY A 101 -24.86 -6.81 1.31
C GLY A 101 -24.36 -6.25 -0.03
N LEU A 102 -23.04 -6.13 -0.21
CA LEU A 102 -22.44 -5.67 -1.45
C LEU A 102 -22.16 -6.87 -2.40
N LYS A 103 -22.08 -6.58 -3.67
CA LYS A 103 -21.80 -7.57 -4.72
C LYS A 103 -20.39 -7.37 -5.28
N PRO A 104 -19.35 -7.93 -4.64
CA PRO A 104 -17.98 -7.82 -5.14
C PRO A 104 -17.81 -8.68 -6.39
N ALA A 105 -16.88 -8.26 -7.25
CA ALA A 105 -16.35 -9.02 -8.36
C ALA A 105 -14.83 -8.86 -8.41
N VAL A 106 -14.12 -9.73 -9.11
CA VAL A 106 -12.67 -9.74 -9.16
C VAL A 106 -12.16 -9.56 -10.59
N ILE A 107 -11.13 -8.74 -10.76
CA ILE A 107 -10.36 -8.66 -12.00
C ILE A 107 -8.93 -9.13 -11.69
N ALA A 108 -8.54 -10.26 -12.26
CA ALA A 108 -7.22 -10.85 -12.09
C ALA A 108 -6.29 -10.40 -13.23
N ALA A 109 -5.58 -9.29 -13.02
CA ALA A 109 -4.72 -8.65 -14.01
C ALA A 109 -3.20 -8.85 -13.77
N ASP A 110 -2.79 -9.76 -12.88
CA ASP A 110 -1.37 -10.15 -12.68
C ASP A 110 -0.98 -11.22 -13.72
N THR A 111 -1.02 -10.83 -14.99
CA THR A 111 -0.87 -11.72 -16.16
C THR A 111 0.51 -12.34 -16.31
N PHE A 112 1.52 -11.80 -15.66
CA PHE A 112 2.88 -12.35 -15.62
C PHE A 112 3.04 -13.46 -14.58
N ARG A 113 2.01 -13.72 -13.77
CA ARG A 113 2.06 -14.70 -12.67
C ARG A 113 0.83 -15.60 -12.69
N ALA A 114 0.87 -16.63 -13.53
CA ALA A 114 -0.22 -17.58 -13.68
C ALA A 114 -0.74 -18.14 -12.34
N ALA A 115 0.17 -18.52 -11.44
CA ALA A 115 -0.22 -19.02 -10.11
C ALA A 115 -0.97 -17.98 -9.25
N ALA A 116 -0.70 -16.68 -9.41
CA ALA A 116 -1.42 -15.63 -8.70
C ALA A 116 -2.85 -15.48 -9.23
N MET A 117 -3.04 -15.58 -10.54
CA MET A 117 -4.37 -15.58 -11.16
C MET A 117 -5.20 -16.80 -10.76
N GLU A 118 -4.59 -17.99 -10.76
CA GLU A 118 -5.25 -19.22 -10.31
C GLU A 118 -5.67 -19.16 -8.84
N GLN A 119 -4.83 -18.58 -7.99
CA GLN A 119 -5.16 -18.39 -6.58
C GLN A 119 -6.35 -17.44 -6.39
N LEU A 120 -6.44 -16.35 -7.18
CA LEU A 120 -7.57 -15.44 -7.15
C LEU A 120 -8.84 -16.10 -7.67
N GLU A 121 -8.74 -16.90 -8.73
CA GLU A 121 -9.84 -17.68 -9.27
C GLU A 121 -10.39 -18.68 -8.25
N HIS A 122 -9.49 -19.35 -7.51
CA HIS A 122 -9.91 -20.24 -6.43
C HIS A 122 -10.70 -19.48 -5.34
N PHE A 123 -10.27 -18.28 -4.95
CA PHE A 123 -11.04 -17.46 -4.00
C PHE A 123 -12.38 -16.99 -4.58
N ALA A 124 -12.40 -16.53 -5.83
CA ALA A 124 -13.62 -16.09 -6.48
C ALA A 124 -14.66 -17.23 -6.53
N ASN A 125 -14.24 -18.43 -6.91
CA ASN A 125 -15.07 -19.62 -6.94
C ASN A 125 -15.56 -20.01 -5.54
N ARG A 126 -14.67 -19.98 -4.54
CA ARG A 126 -15.01 -20.31 -3.14
C ARG A 126 -16.10 -19.40 -2.57
N PHE A 127 -16.07 -18.12 -2.91
CA PHE A 127 -17.03 -17.13 -2.45
C PHE A 127 -18.18 -16.88 -3.43
N ASN A 128 -18.20 -17.62 -4.53
CA ASN A 128 -19.20 -17.49 -5.60
C ASN A 128 -19.34 -16.04 -6.10
N VAL A 129 -18.22 -15.42 -6.46
CA VAL A 129 -18.18 -14.06 -7.03
C VAL A 129 -17.69 -14.08 -8.47
N PRO A 130 -18.20 -13.19 -9.34
CA PRO A 130 -17.73 -13.09 -10.72
C PRO A 130 -16.23 -12.74 -10.76
N ILE A 131 -15.54 -13.34 -11.73
CA ILE A 131 -14.13 -13.05 -12.00
C ILE A 131 -13.88 -12.86 -13.49
N VAL A 132 -13.13 -11.83 -13.85
CA VAL A 132 -12.51 -11.67 -15.15
C VAL A 132 -11.03 -11.92 -15.01
N ARG A 133 -10.51 -12.89 -15.76
CA ARG A 133 -9.11 -13.29 -15.74
C ARG A 133 -8.42 -12.93 -17.04
N GLY A 134 -7.18 -12.45 -16.95
CA GLY A 134 -6.31 -12.28 -18.11
C GLY A 134 -5.74 -13.61 -18.61
N SER A 135 -5.36 -13.63 -19.87
CA SER A 135 -4.53 -14.68 -20.44
C SER A 135 -3.06 -14.50 -20.02
N ASP A 136 -2.24 -15.54 -20.19
CA ASP A 136 -0.81 -15.46 -19.92
C ASP A 136 -0.17 -14.34 -20.76
N LYS A 137 0.57 -13.42 -20.09
CA LYS A 137 1.24 -12.27 -20.70
C LYS A 137 0.32 -11.27 -21.44
N GLU A 138 -0.98 -11.35 -21.26
CA GLU A 138 -1.90 -10.32 -21.74
C GLU A 138 -1.58 -8.97 -21.08
N ASP A 139 -1.81 -7.87 -21.80
CA ASP A 139 -1.65 -6.55 -21.21
C ASP A 139 -2.59 -6.37 -19.99
N PRO A 140 -2.06 -6.12 -18.79
CA PRO A 140 -2.88 -5.92 -17.59
C PRO A 140 -3.94 -4.83 -17.77
N SER A 141 -3.66 -3.78 -18.53
CA SER A 141 -4.59 -2.68 -18.79
C SER A 141 -5.79 -3.15 -19.61
N ALA A 142 -5.55 -4.02 -20.60
CA ALA A 142 -6.62 -4.63 -21.42
C ALA A 142 -7.54 -5.52 -20.57
N VAL A 143 -6.96 -6.30 -19.65
CA VAL A 143 -7.72 -7.13 -18.70
C VAL A 143 -8.60 -6.28 -17.79
N VAL A 144 -8.05 -5.19 -17.25
CA VAL A 144 -8.80 -4.27 -16.38
C VAL A 144 -9.93 -3.60 -17.16
N TYR A 145 -9.65 -3.11 -18.36
CA TYR A 145 -10.68 -2.48 -19.20
C TYR A 145 -11.84 -3.46 -19.49
N ARG A 146 -11.50 -4.66 -19.97
CA ARG A 146 -12.50 -5.73 -20.21
C ARG A 146 -13.27 -6.09 -18.94
N GLY A 147 -12.59 -6.17 -17.80
CA GLY A 147 -13.21 -6.48 -16.53
C GLY A 147 -14.22 -5.42 -16.08
N ILE A 148 -13.93 -4.14 -16.28
CA ILE A 148 -14.84 -3.03 -15.95
C ILE A 148 -16.08 -3.06 -16.84
N ASP A 149 -15.93 -3.45 -18.13
CA ASP A 149 -17.03 -3.52 -19.09
C ASP A 149 -17.96 -4.72 -18.82
N GLN A 150 -17.41 -5.85 -18.38
CA GLN A 150 -18.14 -7.09 -18.16
C GLN A 150 -18.80 -7.21 -16.79
N LEU A 151 -18.34 -6.47 -15.78
CA LEU A 151 -18.78 -6.56 -14.38
C LEU A 151 -19.55 -5.31 -13.94
#